data_1aec0b887acd518f5625d9c062d5b8a2
#
_entry.id   1aec0b887acd518f5625d9c062d5b8a2
#
_cell.length_a   1.000
_cell.length_b   1.000
_cell.length_c   1.000
_cell.angle_alpha   90.00
_cell.angle_beta   90.00
_cell.angle_gamma   90.00
#
_symmetry.space_group_name_H-M   'P 1'
#
loop_
_entity.id
_entity.type
_entity.pdbx_description
1 polymer ?
#
loop_
_entity_poly.entity_id
_entity_poly.type
_entity_poly.pdbx_seq_one_letter_code
_entity_poly.pdbx_strand_id
1 'polypeptide(L)'
;MKPVRITFASAVTAAAVAVALGASVLPASAHSPDPVLAGGLFAQNQALAYRWGSGGTPPSAMKTAINGAAADSNASRQSKAPTFAYASTGGNTISYGVDVPCGLNGLACFRRSAPDTFGIWLRENGHRYDWGTLRWCEMTGDPTGCYDAENITLDELGHVHGLDHHVNYADDSDYTDAVVQTYSHAKPKVGWHAHAFGRCDVATLQQQYDVASSTTLYSTCLDVPSSLTLAASTTTVPMVSTVTFTAKLMSAGSGRLSNNAITGRVVVLQQRTAAGWADVLTMGAGSSAGTYTASLTIGVDTELRATFRKPAGEGLRGSSSASVLVVATSGCTQIPCPRAPAP
;
A
#
# COMPACT_ATOMS: atom_id res chain seq x y z
N MET A 1 -48.28 -0.58 -75.88
CA MET A 1 -46.87 -0.31 -75.58
C MET A 1 -46.78 0.03 -74.14
N LYS A 2 -46.18 -0.87 -73.30
CA LYS A 2 -45.92 -0.67 -71.86
C LYS A 2 -44.45 -0.32 -71.67
N PRO A 3 -44.10 0.68 -70.87
CA PRO A 3 -42.68 1.00 -70.61
C PRO A 3 -42.08 0.02 -69.60
N VAL A 4 -40.89 -0.47 -69.91
CA VAL A 4 -40.03 -1.30 -69.05
C VAL A 4 -39.31 -0.33 -68.09
N ARG A 5 -39.51 -0.56 -66.77
CA ARG A 5 -38.73 0.10 -65.73
C ARG A 5 -37.48 -0.74 -65.44
N ILE A 6 -36.32 -0.16 -65.64
CA ILE A 6 -35.04 -0.73 -65.25
C ILE A 6 -34.72 -0.22 -63.84
N THR A 7 -34.68 -1.14 -62.88
CA THR A 7 -34.27 -0.82 -61.49
C THR A 7 -32.77 -1.12 -61.36
N PHE A 8 -31.97 -0.09 -61.12
CA PHE A 8 -30.55 -0.24 -60.75
C PHE A 8 -30.48 -0.55 -59.25
N ALA A 9 -30.02 -1.73 -58.89
CA ALA A 9 -29.67 -2.09 -57.54
C ALA A 9 -28.23 -1.65 -57.28
N SER A 10 -28.08 -0.62 -56.46
CA SER A 10 -26.78 -0.17 -55.96
C SER A 10 -26.40 -1.08 -54.78
N ALA A 11 -25.43 -1.96 -54.97
CA ALA A 11 -24.79 -2.70 -53.88
C ALA A 11 -23.87 -1.76 -53.10
N VAL A 12 -24.29 -1.38 -51.90
CA VAL A 12 -23.44 -0.69 -50.92
C VAL A 12 -22.70 -1.74 -50.17
N THR A 13 -21.42 -1.91 -50.45
CA THR A 13 -20.50 -2.78 -49.68
C THR A 13 -20.16 -2.03 -48.38
N ALA A 14 -20.76 -2.41 -47.29
CA ALA A 14 -20.40 -1.95 -45.96
C ALA A 14 -19.13 -2.67 -45.53
N ALA A 15 -17.98 -1.99 -45.57
CA ALA A 15 -16.74 -2.46 -44.96
C ALA A 15 -16.91 -2.33 -43.42
N ALA A 16 -17.11 -3.45 -42.76
CA ALA A 16 -17.08 -3.52 -41.30
C ALA A 16 -15.63 -3.38 -40.83
N VAL A 17 -15.25 -2.19 -40.37
CA VAL A 17 -14.00 -1.97 -39.63
C VAL A 17 -14.22 -2.57 -38.24
N ALA A 18 -13.70 -3.77 -38.01
CA ALA A 18 -13.61 -4.34 -36.67
C ALA A 18 -12.54 -3.55 -35.89
N VAL A 19 -12.98 -2.54 -35.14
CA VAL A 19 -12.16 -1.93 -34.11
C VAL A 19 -12.02 -2.97 -33.00
N ALA A 20 -10.91 -3.68 -32.98
CA ALA A 20 -10.51 -4.47 -31.82
C ALA A 20 -10.27 -3.49 -30.67
N LEU A 21 -11.30 -3.25 -29.88
CA LEU A 21 -11.16 -2.70 -28.54
C LEU A 21 -10.34 -3.71 -27.74
N GLY A 22 -9.02 -3.59 -27.78
CA GLY A 22 -8.14 -4.19 -26.79
C GLY A 22 -8.62 -3.66 -25.45
N ALA A 23 -9.38 -4.47 -24.72
CA ALA A 23 -9.58 -4.25 -23.31
C ALA A 23 -8.19 -4.26 -22.69
N SER A 24 -7.60 -3.08 -22.54
CA SER A 24 -6.50 -2.89 -21.61
C SER A 24 -7.07 -3.32 -20.27
N VAL A 25 -6.72 -4.51 -19.85
CA VAL A 25 -6.86 -4.93 -18.45
C VAL A 25 -6.03 -3.91 -17.71
N LEU A 26 -6.70 -2.86 -17.19
CA LEU A 26 -6.06 -1.96 -16.24
C LEU A 26 -5.53 -2.89 -15.16
N PRO A 27 -4.23 -2.82 -14.82
CA PRO A 27 -3.74 -3.57 -13.68
C PRO A 27 -4.67 -3.22 -12.53
N ALA A 28 -5.17 -4.24 -11.82
CA ALA A 28 -5.94 -4.05 -10.61
C ALA A 28 -5.23 -2.94 -9.84
N SER A 29 -5.90 -1.80 -9.66
CA SER A 29 -5.31 -0.66 -8.99
C SER A 29 -4.84 -1.19 -7.64
N ALA A 30 -3.56 -1.01 -7.33
CA ALA A 30 -3.08 -1.27 -6.00
C ALA A 30 -4.06 -0.55 -5.05
N HIS A 31 -4.58 -1.28 -4.05
CA HIS A 31 -5.47 -0.69 -3.07
C HIS A 31 -4.81 0.56 -2.53
N SER A 32 -5.54 1.66 -2.49
CA SER A 32 -5.01 2.89 -1.90
C SER A 32 -4.84 2.67 -0.40
N PRO A 33 -3.79 3.20 0.23
CA PRO A 33 -3.72 3.23 1.68
C PRO A 33 -4.93 4.00 2.21
N ASP A 34 -5.35 3.70 3.44
CA ASP A 34 -6.45 4.42 4.07
C ASP A 34 -6.14 5.91 4.12
N PRO A 35 -7.13 6.78 3.90
CA PRO A 35 -6.98 8.20 4.15
C PRO A 35 -6.62 8.45 5.62
N VAL A 36 -6.10 9.63 5.91
CA VAL A 36 -5.74 10.05 7.27
C VAL A 36 -6.72 11.10 7.76
N LEU A 37 -7.29 10.90 8.94
CA LEU A 37 -8.19 11.85 9.56
C LEU A 37 -7.50 13.19 9.83
N ALA A 38 -8.19 14.28 9.52
CA ALA A 38 -7.79 15.61 9.94
C ALA A 38 -7.88 15.73 11.47
N GLY A 39 -6.86 16.31 12.12
CA GLY A 39 -6.89 16.55 13.58
C GLY A 39 -5.63 16.11 14.32
N GLY A 40 -4.67 15.61 13.59
CA GLY A 40 -3.36 15.22 14.13
C GLY A 40 -3.35 13.81 14.73
N LEU A 41 -2.16 13.32 15.03
CA LEU A 41 -1.92 11.99 15.58
C LEU A 41 -1.65 12.08 17.09
N PHE A 42 -1.92 11.00 17.81
CA PHE A 42 -1.38 10.80 19.15
C PHE A 42 0.14 10.56 19.09
N ALA A 43 0.83 10.67 20.22
CA ALA A 43 2.27 10.43 20.23
C ALA A 43 2.59 8.96 19.94
N GLN A 44 3.76 8.73 19.31
CA GLN A 44 4.26 7.37 19.06
C GLN A 44 4.38 6.57 20.36
N ASN A 45 3.95 5.33 20.34
CA ASN A 45 3.96 4.39 21.47
C ASN A 45 3.25 4.91 22.75
N GLN A 46 2.37 5.91 22.60
CA GLN A 46 1.59 6.41 23.72
C GLN A 46 0.66 5.32 24.26
N ALA A 47 0.65 5.11 25.56
CA ALA A 47 -0.34 4.26 26.22
C ALA A 47 -1.60 5.09 26.49
N LEU A 48 -2.69 4.74 25.83
CA LEU A 48 -3.99 5.39 25.95
C LEU A 48 -4.92 4.54 26.81
N ALA A 49 -5.05 4.91 28.09
CA ALA A 49 -6.01 4.28 28.97
C ALA A 49 -7.43 4.82 28.68
N TYR A 50 -8.42 3.94 28.58
CA TYR A 50 -9.83 4.30 28.47
C TYR A 50 -10.65 3.76 29.65
N ARG A 51 -11.73 4.43 29.97
CA ARG A 51 -12.72 4.02 30.96
C ARG A 51 -14.12 3.97 30.36
N TRP A 52 -15.03 3.36 31.08
CA TRP A 52 -16.44 3.40 30.67
C TRP A 52 -16.97 4.82 30.83
N GLY A 53 -17.60 5.33 29.77
CA GLY A 53 -18.14 6.70 29.77
C GLY A 53 -19.42 6.85 30.60
N SER A 54 -19.69 8.08 31.03
CA SER A 54 -20.90 8.42 31.77
C SER A 54 -22.18 8.40 30.93
N GLY A 55 -22.07 8.41 29.59
CA GLY A 55 -23.18 8.28 28.63
C GLY A 55 -23.79 6.88 28.54
N GLY A 56 -23.34 5.94 29.37
CA GLY A 56 -23.80 4.56 29.45
C GLY A 56 -22.66 3.59 29.60
N THR A 57 -22.74 2.73 30.60
CA THR A 57 -21.75 1.66 30.83
C THR A 57 -22.12 0.46 29.97
N PRO A 58 -21.17 -0.06 29.13
CA PRO A 58 -21.44 -1.24 28.34
C PRO A 58 -21.82 -2.45 29.21
N PRO A 59 -22.73 -3.34 28.76
CA PRO A 59 -22.98 -4.64 29.37
C PRO A 59 -21.70 -5.52 29.34
N SER A 60 -21.69 -6.56 30.17
CA SER A 60 -20.50 -7.42 30.30
C SER A 60 -19.99 -7.99 28.96
N ALA A 61 -20.90 -8.49 28.12
CA ALA A 61 -20.55 -9.01 26.80
C ALA A 61 -19.90 -7.95 25.90
N MET A 62 -20.44 -6.74 25.88
CA MET A 62 -19.87 -5.60 25.14
C MET A 62 -18.51 -5.17 25.71
N LYS A 63 -18.32 -5.21 27.04
CA LYS A 63 -17.01 -4.94 27.65
C LYS A 63 -15.95 -5.94 27.20
N THR A 64 -16.33 -7.20 27.06
CA THR A 64 -15.43 -8.25 26.58
C THR A 64 -15.01 -7.96 25.14
N ALA A 65 -15.95 -7.66 24.25
CA ALA A 65 -15.69 -7.31 22.86
C ALA A 65 -14.82 -6.05 22.73
N ILE A 66 -15.12 -5.00 23.48
CA ILE A 66 -14.33 -3.75 23.47
C ILE A 66 -12.87 -4.01 23.93
N ASN A 67 -12.71 -4.80 25.00
CA ASN A 67 -11.37 -5.15 25.46
C ASN A 67 -10.64 -6.06 24.47
N GLY A 68 -11.35 -6.96 23.77
CA GLY A 68 -10.84 -7.75 22.65
C GLY A 68 -10.32 -6.85 21.54
N ALA A 69 -11.13 -5.92 21.05
CA ALA A 69 -10.73 -4.95 20.03
C ALA A 69 -9.48 -4.15 20.41
N ALA A 70 -9.37 -3.74 21.69
CA ALA A 70 -8.18 -3.06 22.18
C ALA A 70 -6.94 -3.95 22.14
N ALA A 71 -7.07 -5.24 22.48
CA ALA A 71 -5.99 -6.22 22.39
C ALA A 71 -5.59 -6.50 20.95
N ASP A 72 -6.57 -6.64 20.05
CA ASP A 72 -6.37 -6.85 18.61
C ASP A 72 -5.70 -5.67 17.94
N SER A 73 -6.15 -4.44 18.27
CA SER A 73 -5.49 -3.21 17.83
C SER A 73 -4.02 -3.20 18.25
N ASN A 74 -3.73 -3.51 19.52
CA ASN A 74 -2.37 -3.55 20.04
C ASN A 74 -1.50 -4.61 19.34
N ALA A 75 -2.07 -5.77 19.03
CA ALA A 75 -1.36 -6.88 18.39
C ALA A 75 -1.13 -6.66 16.90
N SER A 76 -2.13 -6.11 16.19
CA SER A 76 -2.14 -6.06 14.73
C SER A 76 -1.63 -4.75 14.13
N ARG A 77 -1.51 -3.65 14.87
CA ARG A 77 -1.10 -2.34 14.35
C ARG A 77 0.27 -2.32 13.67
N GLN A 78 1.18 -3.24 14.02
CA GLN A 78 2.52 -3.41 13.44
C GLN A 78 3.29 -2.08 13.22
N SER A 79 3.08 -1.12 14.10
CA SER A 79 3.62 0.24 14.01
C SER A 79 3.88 0.81 15.40
N LYS A 80 4.38 2.04 15.48
CA LYS A 80 4.50 2.81 16.72
C LYS A 80 3.21 3.59 17.06
N ALA A 81 2.07 3.24 16.48
CA ALA A 81 0.79 3.79 16.87
C ALA A 81 0.52 3.54 18.37
N PRO A 82 -0.33 4.31 19.03
CA PRO A 82 -0.68 4.14 20.43
C PRO A 82 -1.14 2.72 20.78
N THR A 83 -1.10 2.39 22.04
CA THR A 83 -1.70 1.18 22.61
C THR A 83 -2.89 1.53 23.48
N PHE A 84 -3.84 0.62 23.60
CA PHE A 84 -5.06 0.81 24.37
C PHE A 84 -5.15 -0.19 25.53
N ALA A 85 -5.63 0.28 26.67
CA ALA A 85 -5.96 -0.58 27.80
C ALA A 85 -7.12 0.04 28.61
N TYR A 86 -7.98 -0.82 29.15
CA TYR A 86 -8.96 -0.37 30.11
C TYR A 86 -8.30 0.07 31.42
N ALA A 87 -8.76 1.20 31.97
CA ALA A 87 -8.45 1.64 33.33
C ALA A 87 -9.71 2.29 33.95
N SER A 88 -9.85 2.21 35.27
CA SER A 88 -11.01 2.81 35.95
C SER A 88 -10.99 4.34 35.97
N THR A 89 -9.84 4.93 35.64
CA THR A 89 -9.60 6.38 35.61
C THR A 89 -8.99 6.79 34.26
N GLY A 90 -9.12 8.05 33.86
CA GLY A 90 -8.54 8.56 32.62
C GLY A 90 -9.47 9.49 31.87
N GLY A 91 -8.92 10.21 30.89
CA GLY A 91 -9.64 11.17 30.04
C GLY A 91 -10.40 10.52 28.88
N ASN A 92 -9.92 9.37 28.39
CA ASN A 92 -10.55 8.68 27.26
C ASN A 92 -11.75 7.85 27.73
N THR A 93 -12.79 7.79 26.90
CA THR A 93 -14.03 7.09 27.28
C THR A 93 -14.54 6.22 26.14
N ILE A 94 -15.08 5.06 26.50
CA ILE A 94 -15.92 4.25 25.61
C ILE A 94 -17.29 4.11 26.27
N SER A 95 -18.34 4.57 25.59
CA SER A 95 -19.71 4.64 26.05
C SER A 95 -20.60 3.72 25.23
N TYR A 96 -21.73 3.33 25.83
CA TYR A 96 -22.73 2.49 25.19
C TYR A 96 -24.13 3.01 25.57
N GLY A 97 -24.98 3.32 24.60
CA GLY A 97 -26.31 3.84 24.93
C GLY A 97 -27.09 4.34 23.72
N VAL A 98 -28.25 4.97 24.05
CA VAL A 98 -29.19 5.53 23.07
C VAL A 98 -28.66 6.82 22.47
N ASP A 99 -28.23 7.72 23.35
CA ASP A 99 -27.80 9.08 22.97
C ASP A 99 -26.31 9.08 22.59
N VAL A 100 -26.03 8.68 21.36
CA VAL A 100 -24.68 8.68 20.83
C VAL A 100 -24.50 9.80 19.79
N PRO A 101 -23.37 10.48 19.76
CA PRO A 101 -23.13 11.59 18.83
C PRO A 101 -22.80 11.15 17.39
N CYS A 102 -23.18 9.93 17.02
CA CYS A 102 -22.78 9.25 15.79
C CYS A 102 -23.62 9.58 14.55
N GLY A 103 -24.53 10.55 14.64
CA GLY A 103 -25.51 10.78 13.57
C GLY A 103 -26.59 9.69 13.52
N LEU A 104 -27.50 9.77 12.56
CA LEU A 104 -28.70 8.90 12.53
C LEU A 104 -28.37 7.44 12.19
N ASN A 105 -27.38 7.19 11.37
CA ASN A 105 -27.10 5.85 10.80
C ASN A 105 -25.82 5.18 11.35
N GLY A 106 -25.07 5.83 12.25
CA GLY A 106 -23.85 5.28 12.81
C GLY A 106 -24.12 4.18 13.85
N LEU A 107 -23.46 3.03 13.72
CA LEU A 107 -23.44 1.95 14.71
C LEU A 107 -22.61 2.35 15.93
N ALA A 108 -21.49 2.98 15.65
CA ALA A 108 -20.55 3.57 16.58
C ALA A 108 -20.00 4.87 16.02
N CYS A 109 -19.21 5.59 16.78
CA CYS A 109 -18.39 6.69 16.29
C CYS A 109 -17.29 7.08 17.26
N PHE A 110 -16.21 7.54 16.68
CA PHE A 110 -15.09 8.20 17.33
C PHE A 110 -15.27 9.72 17.33
N ARG A 111 -14.84 10.37 18.41
CA ARG A 111 -14.60 11.82 18.46
C ARG A 111 -13.36 12.12 19.27
N ARG A 112 -12.54 13.03 18.76
CA ARG A 112 -11.47 13.61 19.53
C ARG A 112 -12.03 14.71 20.43
N SER A 113 -11.83 14.60 21.74
CA SER A 113 -12.41 15.51 22.72
C SER A 113 -11.46 16.66 23.08
N ALA A 114 -10.16 16.42 22.99
CA ALA A 114 -9.07 17.37 23.19
C ALA A 114 -7.83 16.82 22.44
N PRO A 115 -6.72 17.56 22.35
CA PRO A 115 -5.52 17.08 21.64
C PRO A 115 -5.09 15.66 22.02
N ASP A 116 -5.23 15.30 23.29
CA ASP A 116 -4.74 14.05 23.86
C ASP A 116 -5.83 13.12 24.42
N THR A 117 -7.10 13.37 24.08
CA THR A 117 -8.22 12.56 24.58
C THR A 117 -9.20 12.21 23.47
N PHE A 118 -9.88 11.07 23.63
CA PHE A 118 -10.90 10.59 22.71
C PHE A 118 -12.14 10.06 23.43
N GLY A 119 -13.24 10.01 22.70
CA GLY A 119 -14.44 9.27 23.05
C GLY A 119 -14.87 8.37 21.91
N ILE A 120 -15.30 7.16 22.25
CA ILE A 120 -15.98 6.23 21.35
C ILE A 120 -17.36 5.98 21.93
N TRP A 121 -18.37 5.92 21.09
CA TRP A 121 -19.75 5.62 21.47
C TRP A 121 -20.27 4.48 20.60
N LEU A 122 -20.76 3.43 21.24
CA LEU A 122 -21.49 2.35 20.58
C LEU A 122 -22.97 2.49 20.90
N ARG A 123 -23.83 2.32 19.92
CA ARG A 123 -25.29 2.32 20.15
C ARG A 123 -25.73 1.10 20.91
N GLU A 124 -26.81 1.27 21.67
CA GLU A 124 -27.39 0.16 22.40
C GLU A 124 -28.00 -0.89 21.46
N ASN A 125 -28.02 -2.14 21.92
CA ASN A 125 -28.71 -3.23 21.27
C ASN A 125 -30.24 -2.95 21.22
N GLY A 126 -30.85 -3.23 20.08
CA GLY A 126 -32.28 -2.94 19.86
C GLY A 126 -32.57 -1.56 19.29
N HIS A 127 -31.56 -0.71 19.08
CA HIS A 127 -31.77 0.57 18.39
C HIS A 127 -32.38 0.36 16.99
N ARG A 128 -33.37 1.21 16.64
CA ARG A 128 -34.09 1.12 15.36
C ARG A 128 -33.54 2.10 14.35
N TYR A 129 -33.20 1.57 13.17
CA TYR A 129 -32.86 2.33 11.98
C TYR A 129 -33.93 2.15 10.92
N ASP A 130 -33.91 2.97 9.87
CA ASP A 130 -34.82 2.80 8.72
C ASP A 130 -34.63 1.47 8.00
N TRP A 131 -33.43 0.91 8.08
CA TRP A 131 -33.05 -0.37 7.45
C TRP A 131 -33.18 -1.58 8.39
N GLY A 132 -33.56 -1.42 9.66
CA GLY A 132 -33.77 -2.52 10.60
C GLY A 132 -33.39 -2.20 12.04
N THR A 133 -33.33 -3.23 12.87
CA THR A 133 -33.00 -3.14 14.30
C THR A 133 -31.55 -3.59 14.54
N LEU A 134 -30.76 -2.80 15.23
CA LEU A 134 -29.41 -3.15 15.64
C LEU A 134 -29.41 -4.35 16.58
N ARG A 135 -28.61 -5.34 16.24
CA ARG A 135 -28.33 -6.52 17.07
C ARG A 135 -26.83 -6.71 17.16
N TRP A 136 -26.31 -6.74 18.36
CA TRP A 136 -24.92 -7.11 18.62
C TRP A 136 -24.80 -8.61 18.78
N CYS A 137 -23.85 -9.25 18.10
CA CYS A 137 -23.65 -10.70 18.12
C CYS A 137 -23.39 -11.24 19.53
N GLU A 138 -22.65 -10.50 20.31
CA GLU A 138 -22.28 -10.82 21.69
C GLU A 138 -23.48 -10.81 22.65
N MET A 139 -24.60 -10.20 22.23
CA MET A 139 -25.79 -10.06 23.05
C MET A 139 -26.97 -10.91 22.61
N THR A 140 -26.89 -11.56 21.46
CA THR A 140 -28.03 -12.29 20.89
C THR A 140 -27.95 -13.80 21.03
N GLY A 141 -26.76 -14.34 21.20
CA GLY A 141 -26.50 -15.79 21.15
C GLY A 141 -26.73 -16.41 19.76
N ASP A 142 -27.12 -15.61 18.76
CA ASP A 142 -27.36 -16.04 17.38
C ASP A 142 -26.40 -15.24 16.48
N PRO A 143 -25.42 -15.89 15.86
CA PRO A 143 -24.43 -15.21 15.01
C PRO A 143 -24.99 -14.74 13.66
N THR A 144 -26.27 -15.02 13.37
CA THR A 144 -26.87 -14.63 12.10
C THR A 144 -27.55 -13.28 12.17
N GLY A 145 -27.25 -12.39 11.22
CA GLY A 145 -27.92 -11.09 11.10
C GLY A 145 -27.63 -10.11 12.26
N CYS A 146 -26.48 -10.21 12.90
CA CYS A 146 -25.99 -9.32 13.95
C CYS A 146 -24.65 -8.67 13.54
N TYR A 147 -24.30 -7.58 14.22
CA TYR A 147 -23.02 -6.88 14.06
C TYR A 147 -22.03 -7.34 15.13
N ASP A 148 -20.79 -7.56 14.73
CA ASP A 148 -19.69 -7.91 15.62
C ASP A 148 -19.18 -6.64 16.34
N ALA A 149 -19.40 -6.56 17.63
CA ALA A 149 -19.04 -5.38 18.43
C ALA A 149 -17.51 -5.23 18.57
N GLU A 150 -16.75 -6.33 18.54
CA GLU A 150 -15.30 -6.31 18.57
C GLU A 150 -14.74 -5.71 17.28
N ASN A 151 -15.25 -6.15 16.13
CA ASN A 151 -14.88 -5.60 14.83
C ASN A 151 -15.21 -4.11 14.72
N ILE A 152 -16.45 -3.71 15.06
CA ILE A 152 -16.87 -2.29 15.03
C ILE A 152 -16.03 -1.44 15.98
N THR A 153 -15.69 -1.95 17.16
CA THR A 153 -14.81 -1.23 18.08
C THR A 153 -13.39 -1.11 17.55
N LEU A 154 -12.88 -2.13 16.85
CA LEU A 154 -11.57 -2.08 16.20
C LEU A 154 -11.52 -1.02 15.10
N ASP A 155 -12.60 -0.86 14.33
CA ASP A 155 -12.76 0.21 13.34
C ASP A 155 -12.64 1.59 14.02
N GLU A 156 -13.37 1.81 15.10
CA GLU A 156 -13.33 3.09 15.85
C GLU A 156 -11.96 3.35 16.50
N LEU A 157 -11.25 2.30 16.93
CA LEU A 157 -9.88 2.42 17.40
C LEU A 157 -8.90 2.75 16.26
N GLY A 158 -9.19 2.32 15.05
CA GLY A 158 -8.50 2.77 13.84
C GLY A 158 -8.61 4.28 13.65
N HIS A 159 -9.79 4.84 13.87
CA HIS A 159 -9.98 6.30 13.86
C HIS A 159 -9.20 7.01 14.98
N VAL A 160 -9.09 6.41 16.16
CA VAL A 160 -8.19 6.96 17.20
C VAL A 160 -6.75 6.97 16.73
N HIS A 161 -6.31 5.98 15.99
CA HIS A 161 -4.98 5.95 15.37
C HIS A 161 -4.81 6.96 14.23
N GLY A 162 -5.87 7.62 13.78
CA GLY A 162 -5.84 8.60 12.69
C GLY A 162 -6.15 8.03 11.32
N LEU A 163 -6.64 6.79 11.22
CA LEU A 163 -7.15 6.24 9.97
C LEU A 163 -8.51 6.85 9.65
N ASP A 164 -8.77 7.15 8.39
CA ASP A 164 -10.10 7.41 7.85
C ASP A 164 -10.59 6.19 7.09
N HIS A 165 -11.86 6.15 6.71
CA HIS A 165 -12.45 5.00 6.07
C HIS A 165 -11.75 4.66 4.74
N HIS A 166 -11.41 3.40 4.60
CA HIS A 166 -10.95 2.85 3.33
C HIS A 166 -12.11 2.88 2.31
N VAL A 167 -11.88 3.53 1.16
CA VAL A 167 -12.91 3.75 0.14
C VAL A 167 -12.67 2.87 -1.08
N ASN A 168 -12.70 1.56 -0.92
CA ASN A 168 -12.71 0.68 -2.07
C ASN A 168 -14.04 -0.07 -2.15
N TYR A 169 -15.03 0.54 -2.80
CA TYR A 169 -16.39 -0.02 -2.95
C TYR A 169 -16.46 -1.33 -3.75
N ALA A 170 -15.42 -1.66 -4.49
CA ALA A 170 -15.40 -2.89 -5.30
C ALA A 170 -15.10 -4.14 -4.46
N ASP A 171 -14.43 -3.97 -3.32
CA ASP A 171 -13.94 -5.06 -2.47
C ASP A 171 -14.50 -5.01 -1.03
N ASP A 172 -15.73 -4.52 -0.84
CA ASP A 172 -16.43 -4.48 0.46
C ASP A 172 -16.48 -5.82 1.22
N SER A 173 -15.95 -6.87 0.64
CA SER A 173 -15.88 -8.21 1.23
C SER A 173 -14.47 -8.61 1.67
N ASP A 174 -13.43 -7.83 1.36
CA ASP A 174 -12.04 -8.19 1.66
C ASP A 174 -11.49 -7.42 2.85
N TYR A 175 -11.81 -7.89 4.05
CA TYR A 175 -11.30 -7.39 5.32
C TYR A 175 -9.84 -7.70 5.57
N THR A 176 -9.24 -8.51 4.73
CA THR A 176 -7.80 -8.69 4.74
C THR A 176 -7.10 -7.39 4.32
N ASP A 177 -7.81 -6.53 3.60
CA ASP A 177 -7.29 -5.25 3.13
C ASP A 177 -7.45 -4.14 4.16
N ALA A 178 -8.65 -3.93 4.70
CA ALA A 178 -8.88 -2.91 5.72
C ALA A 178 -10.07 -3.28 6.61
N VAL A 179 -9.98 -2.98 7.90
CA VAL A 179 -11.08 -3.06 8.87
C VAL A 179 -11.79 -1.72 8.97
N VAL A 180 -11.07 -0.61 8.83
CA VAL A 180 -11.62 0.74 8.88
C VAL A 180 -12.31 1.07 7.55
N GLN A 181 -13.63 0.78 7.46
CA GLN A 181 -14.40 0.86 6.21
C GLN A 181 -15.79 1.47 6.41
N THR A 182 -16.24 2.27 5.43
CA THR A 182 -17.53 2.99 5.52
C THR A 182 -18.77 2.09 5.47
N TYR A 183 -18.74 0.97 4.74
CA TYR A 183 -19.94 0.18 4.41
C TYR A 183 -19.88 -1.29 4.78
N SER A 184 -18.78 -1.76 5.25
CA SER A 184 -18.54 -3.17 5.53
C SER A 184 -19.52 -3.75 6.54
N HIS A 185 -19.98 -2.92 7.45
CA HIS A 185 -20.81 -3.30 8.59
C HIS A 185 -22.31 -3.20 8.30
N ALA A 186 -22.70 -2.67 7.14
CA ALA A 186 -24.10 -2.54 6.77
C ALA A 186 -24.81 -3.85 6.50
N LYS A 187 -24.07 -4.96 6.30
CA LYS A 187 -24.64 -6.29 6.06
C LYS A 187 -23.86 -7.33 6.85
N PRO A 188 -24.29 -7.70 8.05
CA PRO A 188 -23.65 -8.76 8.81
C PRO A 188 -23.61 -10.05 7.99
N LYS A 189 -22.41 -10.60 7.79
CA LYS A 189 -22.23 -11.88 7.11
C LYS A 189 -21.88 -12.93 8.14
N VAL A 190 -22.55 -14.08 8.04
CA VAL A 190 -22.25 -15.22 8.90
C VAL A 190 -20.78 -15.63 8.75
N GLY A 191 -20.10 -15.80 9.88
CA GLY A 191 -18.70 -16.25 9.92
C GLY A 191 -17.67 -15.17 9.65
N TRP A 192 -18.06 -13.90 9.70
CA TRP A 192 -17.22 -12.79 9.36
C TRP A 192 -16.80 -11.99 10.61
N HIS A 193 -15.55 -12.17 10.99
CA HIS A 193 -14.96 -11.55 12.18
C HIS A 193 -13.54 -11.10 11.84
N ALA A 194 -13.36 -9.82 11.53
CA ALA A 194 -12.03 -9.25 11.36
C ALA A 194 -11.56 -8.70 12.71
N HIS A 195 -10.79 -9.49 13.42
CA HIS A 195 -10.20 -9.15 14.71
C HIS A 195 -8.70 -8.82 14.55
N ALA A 196 -8.35 -8.11 13.49
CA ALA A 196 -7.02 -7.57 13.26
C ALA A 196 -7.10 -6.48 12.21
N PHE A 197 -6.26 -5.47 12.30
CA PHE A 197 -6.13 -4.49 11.22
C PHE A 197 -5.71 -5.16 9.92
N GLY A 198 -6.34 -4.76 8.82
CA GLY A 198 -6.00 -5.22 7.50
C GLY A 198 -4.67 -4.67 7.00
N ARG A 199 -4.18 -5.19 5.89
CA ARG A 199 -2.87 -4.78 5.34
C ARG A 199 -2.81 -3.31 4.94
N CYS A 200 -3.94 -2.70 4.55
CA CYS A 200 -4.03 -1.29 4.18
C CYS A 200 -4.04 -0.40 5.42
N ASP A 201 -4.80 -0.77 6.45
CA ASP A 201 -4.76 -0.12 7.77
C ASP A 201 -3.32 -0.10 8.30
N VAL A 202 -2.67 -1.27 8.33
CA VAL A 202 -1.28 -1.43 8.79
C VAL A 202 -0.31 -0.59 7.97
N ALA A 203 -0.45 -0.56 6.64
CA ALA A 203 0.40 0.24 5.78
C ALA A 203 0.30 1.73 6.09
N THR A 204 -0.92 2.24 6.30
CA THR A 204 -1.17 3.63 6.69
C THR A 204 -0.62 3.94 8.08
N LEU A 205 -0.83 3.03 9.06
CA LEU A 205 -0.27 3.18 10.40
C LEU A 205 1.26 3.24 10.39
N GLN A 206 1.90 2.40 9.59
CA GLN A 206 3.36 2.43 9.44
C GLN A 206 3.84 3.72 8.79
N GLN A 207 3.12 4.23 7.81
CA GLN A 207 3.42 5.50 7.17
C GLN A 207 3.29 6.67 8.16
N GLN A 208 2.32 6.62 9.07
CA GLN A 208 2.06 7.70 10.03
C GLN A 208 2.99 7.62 11.27
N TYR A 209 3.32 6.43 11.74
CA TYR A 209 3.96 6.20 13.03
C TYR A 209 5.36 5.61 12.96
N ASP A 210 6.10 5.81 11.93
CA ASP A 210 7.52 5.46 11.78
C ASP A 210 7.94 4.07 12.28
N VAL A 211 7.94 3.11 11.39
CA VAL A 211 8.33 1.75 11.68
C VAL A 211 9.76 1.51 11.21
N ALA A 212 10.61 1.06 12.11
CA ALA A 212 11.98 0.66 11.79
C ALA A 212 12.05 -0.65 10.98
N SER A 213 10.96 -1.43 10.91
CA SER A 213 10.91 -2.70 10.21
C SER A 213 10.60 -2.51 8.72
N SER A 214 11.48 -3.00 7.86
CA SER A 214 11.35 -2.90 6.41
C SER A 214 10.39 -3.94 5.80
N THR A 215 9.94 -4.95 6.54
CA THR A 215 9.21 -6.08 5.97
C THR A 215 7.77 -5.76 5.58
N THR A 216 7.16 -4.77 6.24
CA THR A 216 5.78 -4.35 6.02
C THR A 216 5.68 -2.92 5.48
N LEU A 217 6.79 -2.17 5.47
CA LEU A 217 6.86 -0.77 5.05
C LEU A 217 6.39 -0.54 3.60
N TYR A 218 6.48 -1.54 2.73
CA TYR A 218 6.09 -1.47 1.34
C TYR A 218 5.00 -2.49 1.01
N SER A 219 3.96 -2.55 1.83
CA SER A 219 2.83 -3.46 1.61
C SER A 219 2.14 -3.20 0.27
N THR A 220 1.37 -4.17 -0.20
CA THR A 220 0.63 -4.07 -1.47
C THR A 220 -0.36 -2.91 -1.52
N CYS A 221 -0.75 -2.36 -0.38
CA CYS A 221 -1.61 -1.18 -0.28
C CYS A 221 -0.91 0.13 -0.60
N LEU A 222 0.41 0.13 -0.74
CA LEU A 222 1.20 1.31 -1.05
C LEU A 222 1.62 1.32 -2.52
N ASP A 223 1.80 2.50 -3.09
CA ASP A 223 2.37 2.71 -4.41
C ASP A 223 3.55 3.69 -4.31
N VAL A 224 4.61 3.21 -3.65
CA VAL A 224 5.78 4.01 -3.30
C VAL A 224 6.73 4.11 -4.49
N PRO A 225 6.98 5.31 -5.03
CA PRO A 225 8.00 5.50 -6.04
C PRO A 225 9.38 5.09 -5.53
N SER A 226 10.21 4.54 -6.40
CA SER A 226 11.62 4.34 -6.13
C SER A 226 12.49 5.20 -7.04
N SER A 227 13.68 5.52 -6.58
CA SER A 227 14.72 6.18 -7.37
C SER A 227 15.93 5.28 -7.44
N LEU A 228 16.53 5.19 -8.62
CA LEU A 228 17.72 4.40 -8.87
C LEU A 228 18.76 5.25 -9.58
N THR A 229 19.99 5.24 -9.05
CA THR A 229 21.15 5.87 -9.69
C THR A 229 22.17 4.82 -10.07
N LEU A 230 23.02 5.11 -11.04
CA LEU A 230 24.15 4.27 -11.44
C LEU A 230 25.39 5.15 -11.57
N ALA A 231 26.51 4.68 -11.03
CA ALA A 231 27.83 5.24 -11.23
C ALA A 231 28.79 4.13 -11.69
N ALA A 232 29.71 4.46 -12.57
CA ALA A 232 30.85 3.62 -12.94
C ALA A 232 32.10 4.09 -12.21
N SER A 233 32.99 3.16 -11.85
CA SER A 233 34.28 3.50 -11.22
C SER A 233 35.14 4.36 -12.14
N THR A 234 34.95 4.27 -13.45
CA THR A 234 35.52 5.13 -14.48
C THR A 234 34.65 5.07 -15.72
N THR A 235 34.67 6.14 -16.51
CA THR A 235 33.92 6.23 -17.80
C THR A 235 34.84 6.11 -19.03
N THR A 236 36.17 5.95 -18.82
CA THR A 236 37.12 5.74 -19.90
C THR A 236 38.12 4.68 -19.47
N VAL A 237 38.26 3.62 -20.24
CA VAL A 237 39.14 2.48 -19.92
C VAL A 237 39.83 1.97 -21.16
N PRO A 238 41.04 1.38 -21.05
CA PRO A 238 41.59 0.55 -22.08
C PRO A 238 40.66 -0.60 -22.45
N MET A 239 40.66 -1.03 -23.71
CA MET A 239 39.89 -2.21 -24.13
C MET A 239 40.18 -3.42 -23.23
N VAL A 240 39.15 -4.24 -22.99
CA VAL A 240 39.23 -5.46 -22.16
C VAL A 240 39.55 -5.15 -20.67
N SER A 241 39.18 -3.99 -20.20
CA SER A 241 39.32 -3.62 -18.78
C SER A 241 38.03 -3.84 -18.00
N THR A 242 38.17 -4.22 -16.74
CA THR A 242 37.03 -4.40 -15.84
C THR A 242 36.63 -3.06 -15.21
N VAL A 243 35.35 -2.72 -15.30
CA VAL A 243 34.73 -1.55 -14.66
C VAL A 243 33.74 -2.02 -13.60
N THR A 244 33.82 -1.42 -12.43
CA THR A 244 32.85 -1.67 -11.36
C THR A 244 31.74 -0.61 -11.43
N PHE A 245 30.49 -1.08 -11.43
CA PHE A 245 29.29 -0.27 -11.41
C PHE A 245 28.66 -0.33 -10.04
N THR A 246 28.24 0.82 -9.52
CA THR A 246 27.53 0.94 -8.26
C THR A 246 26.19 1.61 -8.50
N ALA A 247 25.10 0.90 -8.19
CA ALA A 247 23.76 1.45 -8.20
C ALA A 247 23.31 1.75 -6.77
N LYS A 248 22.48 2.79 -6.59
CA LYS A 248 21.84 3.13 -5.31
C LYS A 248 20.33 3.19 -5.49
N LEU A 249 19.61 2.33 -4.78
CA LEU A 249 18.16 2.21 -4.80
C LEU A 249 17.57 2.79 -3.52
N MET A 250 16.69 3.78 -3.67
CA MET A 250 16.06 4.50 -2.57
C MET A 250 14.57 4.61 -2.79
N SER A 251 13.78 4.73 -1.72
CA SER A 251 12.39 5.13 -1.84
C SER A 251 12.30 6.63 -2.15
N ALA A 252 11.34 6.99 -3.00
CA ALA A 252 11.09 8.37 -3.43
C ALA A 252 9.65 8.82 -3.09
N GLY A 253 9.00 8.16 -2.13
CA GLY A 253 7.70 8.56 -1.61
C GLY A 253 7.76 9.83 -0.77
N SER A 254 6.66 10.17 -0.13
CA SER A 254 6.56 11.32 0.78
C SER A 254 6.74 10.90 2.24
N GLY A 255 7.02 11.86 3.10
CA GLY A 255 7.16 11.65 4.54
C GLY A 255 8.18 10.56 4.87
N ARG A 256 7.78 9.55 5.62
CA ARG A 256 8.66 8.46 6.06
C ARG A 256 9.04 7.47 4.98
N LEU A 257 8.31 7.47 3.87
CA LEU A 257 8.63 6.66 2.69
C LEU A 257 9.59 7.39 1.74
N SER A 258 10.19 8.50 2.19
CA SER A 258 11.17 9.28 1.44
C SER A 258 12.58 8.90 1.83
N ASN A 259 13.46 8.73 0.84
CA ASN A 259 14.90 8.52 1.01
C ASN A 259 15.32 7.32 1.87
N ASN A 260 14.47 6.30 2.02
CA ASN A 260 14.87 5.07 2.68
C ASN A 260 15.70 4.20 1.73
N ALA A 261 16.80 3.66 2.23
CA ALA A 261 17.58 2.67 1.50
C ALA A 261 16.78 1.38 1.30
N ILE A 262 16.60 0.95 0.05
CA ILE A 262 15.89 -0.28 -0.27
C ILE A 262 16.90 -1.40 -0.47
N THR A 263 16.90 -2.37 0.44
CA THR A 263 17.83 -3.52 0.47
C THR A 263 17.12 -4.82 0.07
N GLY A 264 17.91 -5.85 -0.27
CA GLY A 264 17.39 -7.20 -0.52
C GLY A 264 16.51 -7.30 -1.77
N ARG A 265 16.69 -6.42 -2.75
CA ARG A 265 15.94 -6.42 -4.01
C ARG A 265 16.82 -6.81 -5.18
N VAL A 266 16.17 -7.24 -6.26
CA VAL A 266 16.86 -7.59 -7.50
C VAL A 266 17.04 -6.31 -8.33
N VAL A 267 18.29 -5.88 -8.49
CA VAL A 267 18.71 -4.81 -9.40
C VAL A 267 19.52 -5.41 -10.52
N VAL A 268 19.18 -5.06 -11.76
CA VAL A 268 19.80 -5.62 -12.97
C VAL A 268 20.55 -4.52 -13.69
N LEU A 269 21.79 -4.82 -14.10
CA LEU A 269 22.54 -3.99 -15.02
C LEU A 269 22.11 -4.33 -16.45
N GLN A 270 21.73 -3.32 -17.23
CA GLN A 270 21.30 -3.45 -18.62
C GLN A 270 22.25 -2.73 -19.55
N GLN A 271 22.46 -3.28 -20.73
CA GLN A 271 23.25 -2.68 -21.79
C GLN A 271 22.33 -2.21 -22.92
N ARG A 272 22.67 -1.08 -23.53
CA ARG A 272 22.02 -0.58 -24.73
C ARG A 272 22.44 -1.43 -25.93
N THR A 273 21.46 -1.94 -26.67
CA THR A 273 21.63 -2.68 -27.93
C THR A 273 20.83 -2.01 -29.03
N ALA A 274 21.00 -2.46 -30.27
CA ALA A 274 20.17 -1.99 -31.40
C ALA A 274 18.68 -2.29 -31.19
N ALA A 275 18.33 -3.37 -30.44
CA ALA A 275 16.97 -3.76 -30.12
C ALA A 275 16.41 -3.08 -28.85
N GLY A 276 17.21 -2.26 -28.17
CA GLY A 276 16.82 -1.60 -26.92
C GLY A 276 17.72 -1.99 -25.76
N TRP A 277 17.17 -2.04 -24.54
CA TRP A 277 17.89 -2.41 -23.33
C TRP A 277 17.83 -3.92 -23.09
N ALA A 278 18.98 -4.56 -22.94
CA ALA A 278 19.10 -5.98 -22.62
C ALA A 278 19.76 -6.19 -21.26
N ASP A 279 19.26 -7.15 -20.50
CA ASP A 279 19.81 -7.54 -19.20
C ASP A 279 21.21 -8.16 -19.43
N VAL A 280 22.19 -7.69 -18.67
CA VAL A 280 23.58 -8.20 -18.72
C VAL A 280 23.85 -9.09 -17.51
N LEU A 281 23.57 -8.58 -16.32
CA LEU A 281 23.78 -9.33 -15.08
C LEU A 281 22.98 -8.73 -13.92
N THR A 282 22.72 -9.57 -12.90
CA THR A 282 22.16 -9.13 -11.64
C THR A 282 23.26 -8.56 -10.75
N MET A 283 22.99 -7.38 -10.18
CA MET A 283 23.95 -6.72 -9.28
C MET A 283 23.84 -7.34 -7.88
N GLY A 284 24.98 -7.58 -7.25
CA GLY A 284 25.08 -8.03 -5.87
C GLY A 284 24.90 -6.89 -4.86
N ALA A 285 24.61 -7.22 -3.60
CA ALA A 285 24.56 -6.23 -2.53
C ALA A 285 25.93 -5.52 -2.37
N GLY A 286 25.91 -4.21 -2.28
CA GLY A 286 27.08 -3.40 -2.00
C GLY A 286 27.38 -3.28 -0.50
N SER A 287 28.40 -2.51 -0.16
CA SER A 287 28.86 -2.33 1.23
C SER A 287 27.98 -1.43 2.09
N SER A 288 27.12 -0.63 1.48
CA SER A 288 26.20 0.28 2.16
C SER A 288 24.75 -0.08 1.88
N ALA A 289 23.84 0.21 2.80
CA ALA A 289 22.42 -0.05 2.63
C ALA A 289 21.87 0.62 1.36
N GLY A 290 21.09 -0.12 0.58
CA GLY A 290 20.51 0.31 -0.68
C GLY A 290 21.51 0.40 -1.85
N THR A 291 22.77 0.01 -1.66
CA THR A 291 23.74 -0.07 -2.75
C THR A 291 23.84 -1.48 -3.33
N TYR A 292 24.08 -1.52 -4.65
CA TYR A 292 24.24 -2.74 -5.42
C TYR A 292 25.43 -2.58 -6.34
N THR A 293 26.24 -3.62 -6.47
CA THR A 293 27.47 -3.55 -7.25
C THR A 293 27.57 -4.68 -8.27
N ALA A 294 28.24 -4.39 -9.38
CA ALA A 294 28.54 -5.36 -10.39
C ALA A 294 29.83 -4.96 -11.11
N SER A 295 30.57 -5.92 -11.64
CA SER A 295 31.74 -5.68 -12.47
C SER A 295 31.53 -6.27 -13.84
N LEU A 296 31.90 -5.52 -14.88
CA LEU A 296 31.78 -5.91 -16.28
C LEU A 296 33.08 -5.59 -17.04
N THR A 297 33.54 -6.52 -17.87
CA THR A 297 34.66 -6.28 -18.76
C THR A 297 34.21 -5.52 -20.01
N ILE A 298 34.78 -4.37 -20.26
CA ILE A 298 34.42 -3.45 -21.35
C ILE A 298 35.40 -3.65 -22.53
N GLY A 299 34.90 -4.14 -23.63
CA GLY A 299 35.71 -4.36 -24.88
C GLY A 299 35.44 -3.34 -25.97
N VAL A 300 34.28 -2.67 -25.93
CA VAL A 300 33.85 -1.62 -26.86
C VAL A 300 33.09 -0.57 -26.11
N ASP A 301 32.87 0.59 -26.72
CA ASP A 301 32.01 1.62 -26.14
C ASP A 301 30.65 1.02 -25.73
N THR A 302 30.31 1.18 -24.45
CA THR A 302 29.18 0.48 -23.88
C THR A 302 28.32 1.44 -23.05
N GLU A 303 27.06 1.59 -23.41
CA GLU A 303 26.08 2.36 -22.66
C GLU A 303 25.29 1.43 -21.72
N LEU A 304 25.29 1.73 -20.45
CA LEU A 304 24.71 0.90 -19.38
C LEU A 304 23.74 1.69 -18.52
N ARG A 305 22.71 1.03 -17.98
CA ARG A 305 21.86 1.54 -16.91
C ARG A 305 21.57 0.44 -15.90
N ALA A 306 21.19 0.82 -14.70
CA ALA A 306 20.59 -0.09 -13.73
C ALA A 306 19.06 -0.04 -13.83
N THR A 307 18.40 -1.17 -13.59
CA THR A 307 16.94 -1.25 -13.49
C THR A 307 16.50 -2.07 -12.27
N PHE A 308 15.49 -1.57 -11.59
CA PHE A 308 14.76 -2.26 -10.54
C PHE A 308 13.32 -2.45 -11.02
N ARG A 309 12.88 -3.70 -11.14
CA ARG A 309 11.53 -4.03 -11.55
C ARG A 309 10.64 -4.14 -10.32
N LYS A 310 9.37 -3.73 -10.46
CA LYS A 310 8.38 -3.84 -9.37
C LYS A 310 8.34 -5.29 -8.86
N PRO A 311 8.59 -5.54 -7.58
CA PRO A 311 8.43 -6.87 -7.01
C PRO A 311 6.96 -7.28 -7.00
N ALA A 312 6.69 -8.56 -7.19
CA ALA A 312 5.35 -9.10 -6.98
C ALA A 312 5.01 -9.02 -5.49
N GLY A 313 3.79 -8.60 -5.17
CA GLY A 313 3.28 -8.54 -3.79
C GLY A 313 3.85 -7.40 -2.93
N GLU A 314 4.48 -6.39 -3.53
CA GLU A 314 4.95 -5.20 -2.82
C GLU A 314 4.42 -3.91 -3.45
N GLY A 315 4.23 -2.87 -2.63
CA GLY A 315 3.82 -1.54 -3.05
C GLY A 315 4.97 -0.63 -3.49
N LEU A 316 6.05 -1.18 -4.04
CA LEU A 316 7.15 -0.41 -4.62
C LEU A 316 7.00 -0.30 -6.13
N ARG A 317 7.19 0.89 -6.69
CA ARG A 317 7.31 1.07 -8.14
C ARG A 317 8.73 0.70 -8.59
N GLY A 318 8.83 0.08 -9.76
CA GLY A 318 10.09 -0.09 -10.45
C GLY A 318 10.68 1.24 -10.93
N SER A 319 12.00 1.29 -11.08
CA SER A 319 12.72 2.45 -11.61
C SER A 319 13.94 2.04 -12.43
N SER A 320 14.38 2.96 -13.28
CA SER A 320 15.64 2.82 -14.00
C SER A 320 16.51 4.06 -13.78
N SER A 321 17.82 3.85 -13.72
CA SER A 321 18.76 4.96 -13.61
C SER A 321 18.91 5.71 -14.95
N ALA A 322 19.49 6.89 -14.90
CA ALA A 322 20.15 7.46 -16.08
C ALA A 322 21.22 6.49 -16.61
N SER A 323 21.50 6.54 -17.91
CA SER A 323 22.56 5.72 -18.50
C SER A 323 23.94 6.31 -18.24
N VAL A 324 24.93 5.42 -18.24
CA VAL A 324 26.36 5.75 -18.16
C VAL A 324 27.03 5.15 -19.40
N LEU A 325 27.70 5.99 -20.17
CA LEU A 325 28.55 5.55 -21.30
C LEU A 325 29.95 5.31 -20.78
N VAL A 326 30.49 4.11 -21.02
CA VAL A 326 31.90 3.78 -20.80
C VAL A 326 32.59 3.64 -22.15
N VAL A 327 33.60 4.50 -22.37
CA VAL A 327 34.37 4.54 -23.62
C VAL A 327 35.58 3.61 -23.50
N ALA A 328 35.70 2.68 -24.42
CA ALA A 328 36.86 1.80 -24.55
C ALA A 328 37.92 2.42 -25.47
N THR A 329 39.05 2.78 -24.89
CA THR A 329 40.17 3.32 -25.69
C THR A 329 41.09 2.21 -26.19
N SER A 330 41.53 2.29 -27.45
CA SER A 330 42.62 1.44 -27.92
C SER A 330 43.85 1.74 -27.09
N GLY A 331 44.37 0.75 -26.40
CA GLY A 331 45.55 0.91 -25.53
C GLY A 331 46.86 1.28 -26.25
N CYS A 332 46.80 1.72 -27.50
CA CYS A 332 47.94 2.18 -28.26
C CYS A 332 48.37 3.58 -27.84
N THR A 333 49.37 3.67 -27.00
CA THR A 333 50.07 4.91 -26.68
C THR A 333 51.14 5.29 -27.72
N GLN A 334 51.38 4.44 -28.75
CA GLN A 334 52.35 4.66 -29.82
C GLN A 334 51.65 4.80 -31.17
N ILE A 335 52.01 5.77 -31.95
CA ILE A 335 51.60 5.96 -33.36
C ILE A 335 52.79 5.62 -34.24
N PRO A 336 52.73 4.63 -35.12
CA PRO A 336 51.55 3.79 -35.44
C PRO A 336 51.38 2.61 -34.49
N CYS A 337 50.11 2.25 -34.21
CA CYS A 337 49.79 1.02 -33.47
C CYS A 337 50.36 -0.20 -34.21
N PRO A 338 51.03 -1.15 -33.53
CA PRO A 338 51.42 -2.39 -34.16
C PRO A 338 50.17 -3.09 -34.72
N ARG A 339 50.18 -3.41 -36.02
CA ARG A 339 49.11 -4.23 -36.61
C ARG A 339 49.05 -5.56 -35.88
N ALA A 340 47.88 -5.97 -35.45
CA ALA A 340 47.67 -7.33 -35.01
C ALA A 340 48.15 -8.30 -36.11
N PRO A 341 48.87 -9.38 -35.77
CA PRO A 341 49.25 -10.38 -36.77
C PRO A 341 47.97 -10.89 -37.44
N ALA A 342 48.00 -10.95 -38.78
CA ALA A 342 46.90 -11.53 -39.55
C ALA A 342 46.72 -12.99 -39.13
N PRO A 343 45.47 -13.52 -39.05
CA PRO A 343 45.20 -14.91 -38.70
C PRO A 343 45.81 -15.92 -39.66
#